data_4722262b4eaf95b5c070d2f77040a0fd
#
_entry.id   4722262b4eaf95b5c070d2f77040a0fd
#
_cell.length_a   1.000
_cell.length_b   1.000
_cell.length_c   1.000
_cell.angle_alpha   90.00
_cell.angle_beta   90.00
_cell.angle_gamma   90.00
#
_symmetry.space_group_name_H-M   'P 1'
#
loop_
_entity.id
_entity.type
_entity.pdbx_description
1 polymer ?
#
loop_
_entity_poly.entity_id
_entity_poly.type
_entity_poly.pdbx_seq_one_letter_code
_entity_poly.pdbx_strand_id
1 'polypeptide(L)'
;EKMLAGCADIVSKLQGTEKFIPIQLKWWHDIAINNAIYFNIAAQQTEEPRQFRVSDNISQCMYNSSTCMYTAAQIAAYMGFQKIFLIGVDHHFHISQNNRGEIVVDNSVKDYFTDKYNEDKDRLYIPNTERSTLTYLAMKHHCDARNIVVYNATRGGKLEVFPRIGFDSLLE
;
A
#
# COMPACT_ATOMS: atom_id res chain seq x y z
N GLU A 1 1.88 12.81 -3.00
CA GLU A 1 2.61 13.91 -3.67
C GLU A 1 2.95 15.01 -2.67
N LYS A 2 2.00 15.80 -2.19
CA LYS A 2 2.21 16.86 -1.18
C LYS A 2 2.85 16.33 0.12
N MET A 3 2.47 15.14 0.55
CA MET A 3 3.04 14.50 1.73
C MET A 3 4.54 14.18 1.52
N LEU A 4 4.91 13.61 0.37
CA LEU A 4 6.31 13.29 0.09
C LEU A 4 7.15 14.55 -0.11
N ALA A 5 6.61 15.60 -0.72
CA ALA A 5 7.30 16.89 -0.83
C ALA A 5 7.69 17.45 0.55
N GLY A 6 6.79 17.32 1.55
CA GLY A 6 7.05 17.78 2.92
C GLY A 6 8.08 16.95 3.69
N CYS A 7 8.41 15.74 3.25
CA CYS A 7 9.37 14.86 3.93
C CYS A 7 10.54 14.39 3.05
N ALA A 8 10.69 14.92 1.85
CA ALA A 8 11.72 14.50 0.89
C ALA A 8 13.13 14.60 1.47
N ASP A 9 13.44 15.67 2.20
CA ASP A 9 14.73 15.87 2.87
C ASP A 9 14.99 14.82 3.97
N ILE A 10 13.95 14.46 4.71
CA ILE A 10 14.03 13.45 5.77
C ILE A 10 14.30 12.09 5.14
N VAL A 11 13.51 11.73 4.14
CA VAL A 11 13.66 10.45 3.42
C VAL A 11 15.02 10.37 2.74
N SER A 12 15.51 11.46 2.15
CA SER A 12 16.83 11.51 1.51
C SER A 12 17.97 11.22 2.49
N LYS A 13 17.83 11.61 3.75
CA LYS A 13 18.85 11.43 4.79
C LYS A 13 18.87 10.04 5.43
N LEU A 14 17.85 9.21 5.18
CA LEU A 14 17.82 7.84 5.71
C LEU A 14 19.01 7.04 5.17
N GLN A 15 19.72 6.36 6.07
CA GLN A 15 20.89 5.53 5.80
C GLN A 15 20.54 4.06 6.05
N GLY A 16 21.21 3.15 5.34
CA GLY A 16 21.00 1.71 5.52
C GLY A 16 19.60 1.21 5.13
N THR A 17 18.87 2.00 4.35
CA THR A 17 17.50 1.69 3.92
C THR A 17 17.39 1.86 2.41
N GLU A 18 16.92 0.82 1.72
CA GLU A 18 16.57 0.90 0.31
C GLU A 18 15.26 1.70 0.13
N LYS A 19 15.28 2.66 -0.78
CA LYS A 19 14.17 3.58 -1.03
C LYS A 19 13.63 3.35 -2.43
N PHE A 20 12.44 2.76 -2.52
CA PHE A 20 11.75 2.55 -3.79
C PHE A 20 10.79 3.70 -4.06
N ILE A 21 11.08 4.51 -5.06
CA ILE A 21 10.36 5.77 -5.33
C ILE A 21 9.82 5.76 -6.77
N PRO A 22 8.53 6.09 -6.98
CA PRO A 22 8.00 6.26 -8.33
C PRO A 22 8.73 7.37 -9.09
N ILE A 23 9.23 7.07 -10.29
CA ILE A 23 9.98 8.04 -11.11
C ILE A 23 9.12 9.25 -11.49
N GLN A 24 7.80 9.08 -11.53
CA GLN A 24 6.83 10.15 -11.80
C GLN A 24 6.93 11.30 -10.80
N LEU A 25 7.32 11.05 -9.56
CA LEU A 25 7.52 12.10 -8.56
C LEU A 25 8.66 13.05 -8.96
N LYS A 26 9.71 12.51 -9.55
CA LYS A 26 10.82 13.30 -10.06
C LYS A 26 10.42 14.05 -11.34
N TRP A 27 9.74 13.39 -12.27
CA TRP A 27 9.46 13.99 -13.58
C TRP A 27 8.32 15.00 -13.57
N TRP A 28 7.28 14.77 -12.76
CA TRP A 28 6.08 15.60 -12.77
C TRP A 28 6.03 16.62 -11.64
N HIS A 29 6.82 16.39 -10.58
CA HIS A 29 6.71 17.18 -9.34
C HIS A 29 8.07 17.71 -8.87
N ASP A 30 9.12 17.44 -9.61
CA ASP A 30 10.51 17.82 -9.29
C ASP A 30 10.96 17.36 -7.88
N ILE A 31 10.38 16.22 -7.40
CA ILE A 31 10.74 15.63 -6.11
C ILE A 31 11.80 14.58 -6.34
N ALA A 32 13.05 14.90 -6.02
CA ALA A 32 14.17 13.97 -6.06
C ALA A 32 14.54 13.49 -4.66
N ILE A 33 14.74 12.18 -4.52
CA ILE A 33 15.18 11.54 -3.28
C ILE A 33 16.59 10.98 -3.50
N ASN A 34 17.52 11.34 -2.62
CA ASN A 34 18.89 10.86 -2.72
C ASN A 34 18.99 9.35 -2.44
N ASN A 35 19.83 8.67 -3.21
CA ASN A 35 20.07 7.22 -3.09
C ASN A 35 18.78 6.40 -3.16
N ALA A 36 17.87 6.77 -4.06
CA ALA A 36 16.63 6.03 -4.29
C ALA A 36 16.71 5.15 -5.54
N ILE A 37 16.04 4.01 -5.48
CA ILE A 37 15.76 3.14 -6.60
C ILE A 37 14.45 3.64 -7.22
N TYR A 38 14.55 4.21 -8.41
CA TYR A 38 13.38 4.72 -9.12
C TYR A 38 12.75 3.64 -9.97
N PHE A 39 11.44 3.56 -9.93
CA PHE A 39 10.67 2.62 -10.75
C PHE A 39 9.53 3.36 -11.47
N ASN A 40 9.16 2.84 -12.64
CA ASN A 40 7.99 3.34 -13.36
C ASN A 40 6.71 2.71 -12.79
N ILE A 41 5.68 3.54 -12.56
CA ILE A 41 4.39 3.07 -12.04
C ILE A 41 3.25 3.48 -12.97
N ALA A 42 2.39 2.51 -13.29
CA ALA A 42 1.19 2.73 -14.09
C ALA A 42 -0.07 2.57 -13.22
N ALA A 43 -0.96 3.55 -13.31
CA ALA A 43 -2.27 3.46 -12.68
C ALA A 43 -3.16 2.43 -13.42
N GLN A 44 -4.01 1.76 -12.67
CA GLN A 44 -5.01 0.84 -13.20
C GLN A 44 -6.41 1.39 -12.93
N GLN A 45 -7.19 1.53 -13.99
CA GLN A 45 -8.58 1.99 -13.92
C GLN A 45 -9.50 0.81 -14.33
N THR A 46 -9.61 -0.16 -13.44
CA THR A 46 -10.50 -1.30 -13.63
C THR A 46 -11.20 -1.64 -12.32
N GLU A 47 -12.42 -2.13 -12.40
CA GLU A 47 -13.18 -2.68 -11.28
C GLU A 47 -13.31 -4.22 -11.41
N GLU A 48 -12.78 -4.80 -12.48
CA GLU A 48 -12.82 -6.22 -12.72
C GLU A 48 -11.60 -6.91 -12.08
N PRO A 49 -11.78 -7.86 -11.14
CA PRO A 49 -10.67 -8.49 -10.42
C PRO A 49 -9.62 -9.12 -11.34
N ARG A 50 -10.05 -9.76 -12.43
CA ARG A 50 -9.17 -10.44 -13.38
C ARG A 50 -8.37 -9.50 -14.29
N GLN A 51 -8.71 -8.22 -14.30
CA GLN A 51 -8.03 -7.19 -15.09
C GLN A 51 -6.96 -6.46 -14.30
N PHE A 52 -6.89 -6.63 -12.96
CA PHE A 52 -5.80 -6.09 -12.18
C PHE A 52 -4.50 -6.80 -12.54
N ARG A 53 -3.55 -6.00 -13.01
CA ARG A 53 -2.24 -6.48 -13.46
C ARG A 53 -1.25 -6.41 -12.33
N VAL A 54 -0.55 -7.51 -12.08
CA VAL A 54 0.63 -7.59 -11.22
C VAL A 54 1.87 -7.66 -12.12
N SER A 55 2.90 -6.94 -11.80
CA SER A 55 4.11 -6.89 -12.62
C SER A 55 4.94 -8.18 -12.44
N ASP A 56 5.34 -8.75 -13.56
CA ASP A 56 6.35 -9.81 -13.60
C ASP A 56 7.78 -9.25 -13.61
N ASN A 57 7.93 -7.99 -14.02
CA ASN A 57 9.21 -7.31 -14.09
C ASN A 57 9.06 -5.83 -13.70
N ILE A 58 9.27 -5.53 -12.42
CA ILE A 58 9.17 -4.18 -11.90
C ILE A 58 10.21 -3.21 -12.45
N SER A 59 11.30 -3.70 -13.06
CA SER A 59 12.29 -2.86 -13.72
C SER A 59 11.75 -2.18 -14.98
N GLN A 60 10.71 -2.75 -15.58
CA GLN A 60 10.01 -2.17 -16.73
C GLN A 60 8.85 -1.28 -16.27
N CYS A 61 7.94 -1.85 -15.51
CA CYS A 61 6.79 -1.13 -14.98
C CYS A 61 6.21 -1.87 -13.80
N MET A 62 5.75 -1.12 -12.81
CA MET A 62 4.96 -1.60 -11.68
C MET A 62 3.53 -1.09 -11.80
N TYR A 63 2.56 -1.83 -11.30
CA TYR A 63 1.17 -1.41 -11.33
C TYR A 63 0.71 -0.88 -9.99
N ASN A 64 0.10 0.31 -10.00
CA ASN A 64 -0.51 0.91 -8.83
C ASN A 64 -2.01 0.58 -8.74
N SER A 65 -2.52 0.57 -7.54
CA SER A 65 -3.94 0.46 -7.27
C SER A 65 -4.31 1.18 -5.96
N SER A 66 -5.39 0.78 -5.32
CA SER A 66 -6.00 1.49 -4.19
C SER A 66 -5.21 1.41 -2.88
N THR A 67 -4.09 0.68 -2.84
CA THR A 67 -3.27 0.52 -1.63
C THR A 67 -1.79 0.43 -1.96
N CYS A 68 -0.95 1.10 -1.16
CA CYS A 68 0.51 1.01 -1.28
C CYS A 68 1.05 -0.40 -1.00
N MET A 69 0.32 -1.21 -0.23
CA MET A 69 0.69 -2.60 0.05
C MET A 69 0.70 -3.47 -1.21
N TYR A 70 -0.14 -3.14 -2.19
CA TYR A 70 -0.12 -3.81 -3.50
C TYR A 70 1.21 -3.60 -4.23
N THR A 71 1.72 -2.37 -4.19
CA THR A 71 3.03 -2.03 -4.77
C THR A 71 4.18 -2.69 -3.99
N ALA A 72 4.13 -2.64 -2.67
CA ALA A 72 5.14 -3.27 -1.81
C ALA A 72 5.21 -4.79 -2.01
N ALA A 73 4.06 -5.45 -2.16
CA ALA A 73 4.00 -6.89 -2.41
C ALA A 73 4.59 -7.27 -3.78
N GLN A 74 4.41 -6.44 -4.82
CA GLN A 74 5.07 -6.65 -6.13
C GLN A 74 6.60 -6.55 -6.01
N ILE A 75 7.11 -5.59 -5.25
CA ILE A 75 8.55 -5.47 -4.97
C ILE A 75 9.05 -6.72 -4.26
N ALA A 76 8.38 -7.16 -3.20
CA ALA A 76 8.78 -8.34 -2.45
C ALA A 76 8.77 -9.62 -3.32
N ALA A 77 7.74 -9.82 -4.14
CA ALA A 77 7.67 -10.95 -5.05
C ALA A 77 8.81 -10.93 -6.09
N TYR A 78 9.10 -9.76 -6.66
CA TYR A 78 10.21 -9.59 -7.61
C TYR A 78 11.59 -9.80 -6.99
N MET A 79 11.77 -9.41 -5.72
CA MET A 79 13.00 -9.66 -4.95
C MET A 79 13.19 -11.15 -4.61
N GLY A 80 12.23 -12.02 -4.91
CA GLY A 80 12.34 -13.46 -4.73
C GLY A 80 11.94 -13.97 -3.34
N PHE A 81 11.27 -13.16 -2.53
CA PHE A 81 10.73 -13.62 -1.25
C PHE A 81 9.67 -14.70 -1.47
N GLN A 82 9.86 -15.86 -0.84
CA GLN A 82 8.93 -16.99 -0.91
C GLN A 82 7.79 -16.89 0.11
N LYS A 83 7.98 -16.09 1.16
CA LYS A 83 6.98 -15.82 2.20
C LYS A 83 6.91 -14.33 2.46
N ILE A 84 5.71 -13.80 2.47
CA ILE A 84 5.42 -12.38 2.73
C ILE A 84 4.42 -12.31 3.88
N PHE A 85 4.71 -11.50 4.89
CA PHE A 85 3.83 -11.32 6.04
C PHE A 85 3.34 -9.87 6.09
N LEU A 86 2.03 -9.69 5.97
CA LEU A 86 1.37 -8.38 6.07
C LEU A 86 1.11 -8.07 7.54
N ILE A 87 1.59 -6.90 8.00
CA ILE A 87 1.42 -6.42 9.37
C ILE A 87 0.81 -5.01 9.31
N GLY A 88 -0.18 -4.74 10.17
CA GLY A 88 -0.83 -3.43 10.22
C GLY A 88 -1.71 -3.13 8.99
N VAL A 89 -2.22 -4.15 8.32
CA VAL A 89 -3.14 -4.01 7.19
C VAL A 89 -4.57 -4.25 7.69
N ASP A 90 -5.15 -3.26 8.34
CA ASP A 90 -6.45 -3.39 9.01
C ASP A 90 -7.60 -3.56 8.03
N HIS A 91 -7.49 -2.96 6.85
CA HIS A 91 -8.50 -3.04 5.78
C HIS A 91 -9.91 -2.64 6.26
N HIS A 92 -9.93 -1.71 7.19
CA HIS A 92 -11.13 -1.14 7.78
C HIS A 92 -10.83 0.30 8.23
N PHE A 93 -11.75 1.21 7.94
CA PHE A 93 -11.58 2.63 8.25
C PHE A 93 -12.90 3.19 8.75
N HIS A 94 -12.83 4.03 9.78
CA HIS A 94 -13.99 4.72 10.36
C HIS A 94 -14.16 6.12 9.74
N ILE A 95 -14.04 6.19 8.42
CA ILE A 95 -14.20 7.40 7.61
C ILE A 95 -15.36 7.18 6.65
N SER A 96 -16.28 8.12 6.62
CA SER A 96 -17.44 8.09 5.75
C SER A 96 -17.69 9.46 5.10
N GLN A 97 -18.62 9.52 4.19
CA GLN A 97 -19.08 10.77 3.59
C GLN A 97 -20.54 10.98 3.95
N ASN A 98 -20.88 12.17 4.41
CA ASN A 98 -22.26 12.54 4.68
C ASN A 98 -23.01 12.87 3.37
N ASN A 99 -24.32 13.11 3.47
CA ASN A 99 -25.18 13.46 2.32
C ASN A 99 -24.81 14.79 1.63
N ARG A 100 -23.92 15.59 2.21
CA ARG A 100 -23.43 16.86 1.64
C ARG A 100 -22.05 16.69 0.97
N GLY A 101 -21.49 15.47 0.96
CA GLY A 101 -20.19 15.21 0.41
C GLY A 101 -19.03 15.51 1.37
N GLU A 102 -19.30 15.87 2.62
CA GLU A 102 -18.26 16.18 3.61
C GLU A 102 -17.70 14.89 4.24
N ILE A 103 -16.39 14.84 4.46
CA ILE A 103 -15.74 13.72 5.12
C ILE A 103 -16.03 13.76 6.62
N VAL A 104 -16.57 12.65 7.13
CA VAL A 104 -16.86 12.43 8.54
C VAL A 104 -15.93 11.34 9.05
N VAL A 105 -15.14 11.68 10.06
CA VAL A 105 -14.26 10.76 10.77
C VAL A 105 -14.90 10.42 12.10
N ASP A 106 -15.06 9.13 12.39
CA ASP A 106 -15.48 8.69 13.72
C ASP A 106 -14.26 8.71 14.66
N ASN A 107 -14.19 9.77 15.46
CA ASN A 107 -13.08 9.96 16.41
C ASN A 107 -13.21 9.09 17.68
N SER A 108 -14.28 8.31 17.82
CA SER A 108 -14.41 7.36 18.94
C SER A 108 -13.52 6.13 18.74
N VAL A 109 -13.08 5.89 17.50
CA VAL A 109 -12.19 4.78 17.13
C VAL A 109 -10.90 5.32 16.53
N LYS A 110 -9.80 4.75 16.95
CA LYS A 110 -8.47 5.16 16.52
C LYS A 110 -8.00 4.30 15.35
N ASP A 111 -8.14 4.82 14.13
CA ASP A 111 -7.69 4.13 12.90
C ASP A 111 -6.18 4.27 12.65
N TYR A 112 -5.52 5.25 13.28
CA TYR A 112 -4.12 5.56 13.03
C TYR A 112 -3.31 5.68 14.32
N PHE A 113 -2.02 5.44 14.22
CA PHE A 113 -1.10 5.50 15.35
C PHE A 113 -0.92 6.91 15.95
N THR A 114 -1.35 7.97 15.23
CA THR A 114 -1.32 9.36 15.71
C THR A 114 -2.64 10.06 15.48
N ASP A 115 -3.09 10.83 16.48
CA ASP A 115 -4.33 11.62 16.39
C ASP A 115 -4.22 12.74 15.34
N LYS A 116 -2.99 13.18 15.03
CA LYS A 116 -2.72 14.22 14.03
C LYS A 116 -2.90 13.78 12.59
N TYR A 117 -3.04 12.48 12.33
CA TYR A 117 -3.13 11.96 10.95
C TYR A 117 -4.36 12.47 10.22
N ASN A 118 -5.47 12.67 10.93
CA ASN A 118 -6.76 13.10 10.39
C ASN A 118 -7.04 14.61 10.56
N GLU A 119 -6.09 15.41 11.02
CA GLU A 119 -6.31 16.85 11.25
C GLU A 119 -6.54 17.62 9.94
N ASP A 120 -5.85 17.24 8.86
CA ASP A 120 -6.00 17.89 7.55
C ASP A 120 -7.06 17.15 6.71
N LYS A 121 -8.32 17.53 6.92
CA LYS A 121 -9.46 16.92 6.23
C LYS A 121 -9.44 17.11 4.71
N ASP A 122 -8.78 18.14 4.20
CA ASP A 122 -8.64 18.41 2.77
C ASP A 122 -7.71 17.41 2.07
N ARG A 123 -6.96 16.63 2.82
CA ARG A 123 -6.04 15.58 2.33
C ARG A 123 -6.53 14.17 2.57
N LEU A 124 -7.67 14.01 3.24
CA LEU A 124 -8.24 12.70 3.47
C LEU A 124 -8.94 12.19 2.21
N TYR A 125 -8.69 10.91 1.92
CA TYR A 125 -9.44 10.16 0.93
C TYR A 125 -10.24 9.07 1.64
N ILE A 126 -11.47 8.86 1.20
CA ILE A 126 -12.25 7.70 1.65
C ILE A 126 -11.62 6.47 1.00
N PRO A 127 -11.05 5.54 1.79
CA PRO A 127 -10.45 4.34 1.24
C PRO A 127 -11.51 3.45 0.57
N ASN A 128 -11.29 3.08 -0.68
CA ASN A 128 -12.14 2.10 -1.36
C ASN A 128 -11.66 0.69 -0.98
N THR A 129 -12.25 0.13 0.07
CA THR A 129 -11.89 -1.20 0.60
C THR A 129 -12.29 -2.32 -0.35
N GLU A 130 -13.41 -2.17 -1.08
CA GLU A 130 -13.84 -3.16 -2.08
C GLU A 130 -12.81 -3.26 -3.20
N ARG A 131 -12.41 -2.13 -3.78
CA ARG A 131 -11.38 -2.10 -4.81
C ARG A 131 -10.03 -2.61 -4.28
N SER A 132 -9.68 -2.29 -3.04
CA SER A 132 -8.47 -2.83 -2.40
C SER A 132 -8.55 -4.35 -2.25
N THR A 133 -9.71 -4.91 -1.90
CA THR A 133 -9.93 -6.36 -1.85
C THR A 133 -9.66 -7.01 -3.21
N LEU A 134 -10.17 -6.43 -4.29
CA LEU A 134 -9.95 -6.93 -5.65
C LEU A 134 -8.46 -6.94 -6.02
N THR A 135 -7.72 -5.89 -5.64
CA THR A 135 -6.27 -5.86 -5.88
C THR A 135 -5.51 -6.89 -5.06
N TYR A 136 -5.91 -7.12 -3.82
CA TYR A 136 -5.32 -8.19 -3.01
C TYR A 136 -5.61 -9.59 -3.57
N LEU A 137 -6.80 -9.82 -4.13
CA LEU A 137 -7.11 -11.06 -4.82
C LEU A 137 -6.22 -11.28 -6.05
N ALA A 138 -6.01 -10.25 -6.87
CA ALA A 138 -5.09 -10.32 -8.00
C ALA A 138 -3.66 -10.64 -7.54
N MET A 139 -3.19 -9.98 -6.47
CA MET A 139 -1.88 -10.25 -5.89
C MET A 139 -1.76 -11.67 -5.35
N LYS A 140 -2.82 -12.18 -4.69
CA LYS A 140 -2.87 -13.57 -4.22
C LYS A 140 -2.72 -14.54 -5.38
N HIS A 141 -3.50 -14.39 -6.44
CA HIS A 141 -3.42 -15.27 -7.62
C HIS A 141 -2.02 -15.23 -8.26
N HIS A 142 -1.41 -14.05 -8.35
CA HIS A 142 -0.05 -13.90 -8.88
C HIS A 142 0.99 -14.62 -8.02
N CYS A 143 0.89 -14.51 -6.70
CA CYS A 143 1.78 -15.15 -5.74
C CYS A 143 1.58 -16.67 -5.74
N ASP A 144 0.33 -17.14 -5.70
CA ASP A 144 -0.01 -18.58 -5.72
C ASP A 144 0.58 -19.27 -6.96
N ALA A 145 0.45 -18.64 -8.14
CA ALA A 145 1.02 -19.16 -9.39
C ALA A 145 2.55 -19.27 -9.40
N ARG A 146 3.23 -18.63 -8.45
CA ARG A 146 4.70 -18.60 -8.28
C ARG A 146 5.20 -19.29 -7.03
N ASN A 147 4.32 -20.00 -6.32
CA ASN A 147 4.61 -20.63 -5.03
C ASN A 147 5.12 -19.65 -3.97
N ILE A 148 4.65 -18.40 -4.03
CA ILE A 148 4.89 -17.38 -3.01
C ILE A 148 3.70 -17.36 -2.06
N VAL A 149 3.94 -17.54 -0.78
CA VAL A 149 2.88 -17.55 0.22
C VAL A 149 2.79 -16.17 0.88
N VAL A 150 1.62 -15.59 0.87
CA VAL A 150 1.34 -14.33 1.58
C VAL A 150 0.44 -14.63 2.77
N TYR A 151 0.85 -14.19 3.96
CA TYR A 151 0.09 -14.32 5.21
C TYR A 151 -0.35 -12.96 5.72
N ASN A 152 -1.53 -12.91 6.32
CA ASN A 152 -1.97 -11.76 7.10
C ASN A 152 -1.66 -11.99 8.58
N ALA A 153 -0.63 -11.29 9.08
CA ALA A 153 -0.21 -11.31 10.48
C ALA A 153 -0.71 -10.08 11.27
N THR A 154 -1.65 -9.31 10.69
CA THR A 154 -2.25 -8.15 11.34
C THR A 154 -3.09 -8.61 12.55
N ARG A 155 -2.86 -8.00 13.70
CA ARG A 155 -3.72 -8.19 14.88
C ARG A 155 -5.06 -7.50 14.65
N GLY A 156 -6.14 -8.27 14.58
CA GLY A 156 -7.47 -7.75 14.19
C GLY A 156 -7.58 -7.49 12.69
N GLY A 157 -8.27 -6.39 12.32
CA GLY A 157 -8.51 -6.02 10.93
C GLY A 157 -9.51 -6.92 10.20
N LYS A 158 -9.83 -6.57 8.94
CA LYS A 158 -10.86 -7.23 8.12
C LYS A 158 -10.36 -7.76 6.78
N LEU A 159 -9.05 -7.82 6.56
CA LEU A 159 -8.48 -8.40 5.34
C LEU A 159 -8.46 -9.92 5.42
N GLU A 160 -9.35 -10.59 4.68
CA GLU A 160 -9.49 -12.05 4.69
C GLU A 160 -9.04 -12.73 3.38
N VAL A 161 -8.39 -11.98 2.48
CA VAL A 161 -7.88 -12.52 1.20
C VAL A 161 -6.75 -13.52 1.42
N PHE A 162 -5.90 -13.27 2.42
CA PHE A 162 -4.74 -14.09 2.71
C PHE A 162 -4.96 -14.90 4.00
N PRO A 163 -4.40 -16.11 4.11
CA PRO A 163 -4.48 -16.89 5.34
C PRO A 163 -3.89 -16.11 6.50
N ARG A 164 -4.55 -16.18 7.66
CA ARG A 164 -4.10 -15.51 8.87
C ARG A 164 -3.06 -16.36 9.60
N ILE A 165 -2.09 -15.64 10.19
CA ILE A 165 -1.13 -16.23 11.13
C ILE A 165 -1.00 -15.31 12.34
N GLY A 166 -0.78 -15.88 13.52
CA GLY A 166 -0.51 -15.10 14.74
C GLY A 166 0.79 -14.32 14.61
N PHE A 167 0.74 -12.99 14.84
CA PHE A 167 1.95 -12.17 14.80
C PHE A 167 3.05 -12.68 15.74
N ASP A 168 2.65 -13.09 16.95
CA ASP A 168 3.59 -13.53 17.99
C ASP A 168 4.33 -14.83 17.60
N SER A 169 3.71 -15.69 16.78
CA SER A 169 4.35 -16.91 16.25
C SER A 169 5.43 -16.63 15.19
N LEU A 170 5.60 -15.38 14.76
CA LEU A 170 6.69 -15.00 13.85
C LEU A 170 7.98 -14.62 14.58
N LEU A 171 7.91 -14.48 15.91
CA LEU A 171 9.02 -14.04 16.77
C LEU A 171 9.68 -15.21 17.52
N GLU A 172 9.12 -16.42 17.42
CA GLU A 172 9.62 -17.67 17.93
C GLU A 172 10.56 -18.37 16.91
#